data_ed17e80af9fbaf99a0edaafac5be7c09
#
_entry.id   ed17e80af9fbaf99a0edaafac5be7c09
#
_cell.length_a   1.000
_cell.length_b   1.000
_cell.length_c   1.000
_cell.angle_alpha   90.00
_cell.angle_beta   90.00
_cell.angle_gamma   90.00
#
_symmetry.space_group_name_H-M   'P 1'
#
loop_
_entity.id
_entity.type
_entity.pdbx_description
1 polymer ?
#
loop_
_entity_poly.entity_id
_entity_poly.type
_entity_poly.pdbx_seq_one_letter_code
_entity_poly.pdbx_strand_id
1 'polypeptide(L)'
;MLVPERDVRVCYRQGDAAVTDTATANCQNCGTELLGPHCYRCGQPVNGLVRHFSSIVGDFLDSVFDLDTRLVRTVGPLFARPGFLTTEYFAGRRVRYVSPVRLFIFLSILTFFVAQLSFHVDSDRDTGATAAQAAQHDPDDGLTVSFNGKQWDPVTNPVDIGWLPAFADRWINQQIGAGVENAAELQADPERFKDAVLGALPSTLFVLLPIFALMLKFAYLFKRRLYMEHLIVALHSHAFLCLAVLLMIVAGDLGDAVPVLDTPCNLLQAAIWVWMPLYLLLMQKRVYRQGWIATLLKYLVLGLCYCMLLGFGVGVTILASLVWG
;
A
#
# COMPACT_ATOMS: atom_id res chain seq x y z
N MET A 1 -62.87 4.34 18.30
CA MET A 1 -62.59 4.13 16.87
C MET A 1 -61.20 3.52 16.78
N LEU A 2 -61.18 2.19 16.76
CA LEU A 2 -59.94 1.36 16.79
C LEU A 2 -59.46 1.18 15.36
N VAL A 3 -58.21 1.56 15.09
CA VAL A 3 -57.52 1.31 13.80
C VAL A 3 -56.92 -0.09 13.89
N PRO A 4 -57.18 -0.99 12.91
CA PRO A 4 -56.63 -2.34 12.94
C PRO A 4 -55.16 -2.36 12.57
N GLU A 5 -54.39 -3.02 13.43
CA GLU A 5 -53.00 -3.44 13.23
C GLU A 5 -52.87 -4.28 11.92
N ARG A 6 -52.16 -3.79 10.93
CA ARG A 6 -51.85 -4.56 9.74
C ARG A 6 -50.66 -5.46 10.00
N ASP A 7 -50.96 -6.75 10.08
CA ASP A 7 -50.01 -7.85 10.09
C ASP A 7 -49.19 -7.85 8.80
N VAL A 8 -47.96 -7.32 8.84
CA VAL A 8 -47.02 -7.36 7.72
C VAL A 8 -46.28 -8.71 7.77
N ARG A 9 -46.89 -9.73 7.18
CA ARG A 9 -46.19 -11.01 6.93
C ARG A 9 -45.16 -10.81 5.84
N VAL A 10 -43.90 -10.69 6.24
CA VAL A 10 -42.76 -10.77 5.33
C VAL A 10 -42.54 -12.25 4.97
N CYS A 11 -42.88 -12.62 3.74
CA CYS A 11 -42.58 -13.95 3.21
C CYS A 11 -41.07 -14.08 2.97
N TYR A 12 -40.35 -14.69 3.89
CA TYR A 12 -39.00 -15.15 3.65
C TYR A 12 -39.04 -16.49 2.90
N ARG A 13 -38.41 -16.53 1.71
CA ARG A 13 -38.15 -17.76 0.94
C ARG A 13 -37.14 -18.58 1.71
N GLN A 14 -37.50 -19.81 2.07
CA GLN A 14 -36.66 -20.80 2.73
C GLN A 14 -35.40 -21.09 1.90
N GLY A 15 -34.24 -20.98 2.54
CA GLY A 15 -32.97 -21.41 2.00
C GLY A 15 -31.74 -20.82 2.67
N ASP A 16 -31.77 -20.56 3.99
CA ASP A 16 -30.55 -20.48 4.79
C ASP A 16 -30.91 -20.53 6.28
N ALA A 17 -30.07 -21.22 7.05
CA ALA A 17 -30.25 -21.68 8.41
C ALA A 17 -30.92 -20.68 9.36
N ALA A 18 -31.88 -21.18 10.15
CA ALA A 18 -32.60 -20.51 11.20
C ALA A 18 -31.65 -19.81 12.19
N VAL A 19 -31.70 -18.47 12.23
CA VAL A 19 -31.27 -17.71 13.39
C VAL A 19 -32.50 -17.50 14.26
N THR A 20 -32.74 -18.43 15.18
CA THR A 20 -33.63 -18.29 16.32
C THR A 20 -32.84 -17.60 17.44
N ASP A 21 -32.83 -16.28 17.43
CA ASP A 21 -32.63 -15.51 18.64
C ASP A 21 -33.31 -14.14 18.46
N THR A 22 -34.47 -13.96 19.04
CA THR A 22 -35.25 -12.71 19.10
C THR A 22 -34.69 -11.74 20.16
N ALA A 23 -33.38 -11.60 20.20
CA ALA A 23 -32.76 -10.43 20.81
C ALA A 23 -32.73 -9.34 19.74
N THR A 24 -33.46 -8.24 19.94
CA THR A 24 -33.43 -7.05 19.12
C THR A 24 -31.96 -6.62 18.96
N ALA A 25 -31.36 -6.97 17.81
CA ALA A 25 -29.96 -6.70 17.56
C ALA A 25 -29.80 -5.20 17.27
N ASN A 26 -29.00 -4.49 18.06
CA ASN A 26 -28.69 -3.10 17.82
C ASN A 26 -27.57 -2.92 16.80
N CYS A 27 -27.68 -1.91 15.97
CA CYS A 27 -26.66 -1.56 14.99
C CYS A 27 -25.31 -1.26 15.65
N GLN A 28 -24.25 -1.97 15.28
CA GLN A 28 -22.91 -1.80 15.86
C GLN A 28 -22.31 -0.40 15.58
N ASN A 29 -22.80 0.32 14.55
CA ASN A 29 -22.32 1.63 14.21
C ASN A 29 -23.01 2.78 14.96
N CYS A 30 -24.35 2.76 15.05
CA CYS A 30 -25.13 3.86 15.58
C CYS A 30 -26.01 3.49 16.78
N GLY A 31 -26.05 2.23 17.20
CA GLY A 31 -26.82 1.76 18.34
C GLY A 31 -28.33 1.64 18.10
N THR A 32 -28.84 1.97 16.92
CA THR A 32 -30.26 1.90 16.59
C THR A 32 -30.71 0.45 16.44
N GLU A 33 -31.90 0.11 16.89
CA GLU A 33 -32.52 -1.20 16.73
C GLU A 33 -32.62 -1.61 15.26
N LEU A 34 -32.28 -2.86 14.94
CA LEU A 34 -32.25 -3.37 13.59
C LEU A 34 -33.60 -4.01 13.23
N LEU A 35 -34.21 -3.52 12.16
CA LEU A 35 -35.49 -4.01 11.63
C LEU A 35 -35.30 -4.85 10.36
N GLY A 36 -34.04 -5.07 9.91
CA GLY A 36 -33.75 -5.79 8.66
C GLY A 36 -32.27 -5.96 8.40
N PRO A 37 -31.89 -6.39 7.19
CA PRO A 37 -30.48 -6.67 6.84
C PRO A 37 -29.59 -5.41 6.76
N HIS A 38 -30.17 -4.22 6.79
CA HIS A 38 -29.49 -2.93 6.84
C HIS A 38 -30.07 -2.05 7.92
N CYS A 39 -29.24 -1.28 8.60
CA CYS A 39 -29.70 -0.27 9.55
C CYS A 39 -30.38 0.88 8.80
N TYR A 40 -31.65 1.15 9.08
CA TYR A 40 -32.41 2.23 8.41
C TYR A 40 -31.89 3.64 8.74
N ARG A 41 -31.16 3.82 9.85
CA ARG A 41 -30.61 5.11 10.27
C ARG A 41 -29.25 5.44 9.64
N CYS A 42 -28.35 4.48 9.48
CA CYS A 42 -26.98 4.73 9.02
C CYS A 42 -26.57 3.92 7.79
N GLY A 43 -27.45 3.06 7.26
CA GLY A 43 -27.21 2.25 6.08
C GLY A 43 -26.23 1.08 6.29
N GLN A 44 -25.75 0.83 7.53
CA GLN A 44 -24.79 -0.26 7.75
C GLN A 44 -25.45 -1.64 7.57
N PRO A 45 -24.87 -2.55 6.75
CA PRO A 45 -25.33 -3.93 6.65
C PRO A 45 -25.03 -4.70 7.92
N VAL A 46 -25.94 -5.59 8.33
CA VAL A 46 -25.84 -6.41 9.54
C VAL A 46 -24.85 -7.55 9.39
N ASN A 47 -24.58 -8.00 8.16
CA ASN A 47 -23.73 -9.13 7.87
C ASN A 47 -22.26 -8.91 8.28
N GLY A 48 -21.69 -9.96 8.89
CA GLY A 48 -20.40 -9.95 9.59
C GLY A 48 -19.16 -9.61 8.77
N LEU A 49 -17.99 -9.82 9.40
CA LEU A 49 -16.63 -9.49 8.91
C LEU A 49 -16.23 -10.21 7.61
N VAL A 50 -16.91 -11.29 7.25
CA VAL A 50 -16.60 -12.13 6.08
C VAL A 50 -17.35 -11.57 4.87
N ARG A 51 -16.86 -10.51 4.28
CA ARG A 51 -17.24 -10.13 2.91
C ARG A 51 -16.34 -10.87 1.94
N HIS A 52 -16.92 -11.39 0.87
CA HIS A 52 -16.15 -11.90 -0.26
C HIS A 52 -15.32 -10.74 -0.86
N PHE A 53 -14.11 -11.05 -1.28
CA PHE A 53 -13.20 -10.06 -1.90
C PHE A 53 -13.87 -9.29 -3.05
N SER A 54 -14.74 -9.95 -3.82
CA SER A 54 -15.53 -9.35 -4.90
C SER A 54 -16.45 -8.20 -4.46
N SER A 55 -17.02 -8.26 -3.24
CA SER A 55 -17.86 -7.16 -2.73
C SER A 55 -17.05 -5.93 -2.33
N ILE A 56 -15.79 -6.12 -1.96
CA ILE A 56 -14.87 -5.02 -1.64
C ILE A 56 -14.48 -4.28 -2.92
N VAL A 57 -14.27 -5.00 -4.01
CA VAL A 57 -13.97 -4.41 -5.33
C VAL A 57 -15.19 -3.70 -5.90
N GLY A 58 -16.39 -4.25 -5.76
CA GLY A 58 -17.64 -3.59 -6.19
C GLY A 58 -17.89 -2.27 -5.45
N ASP A 59 -17.80 -2.28 -4.10
CA ASP A 59 -17.94 -1.08 -3.27
C ASP A 59 -16.88 0.00 -3.61
N PHE A 60 -15.73 -0.40 -4.15
CA PHE A 60 -14.68 0.51 -4.61
C PHE A 60 -15.09 1.25 -5.89
N LEU A 61 -15.54 0.54 -6.91
CA LEU A 61 -15.91 1.13 -8.20
C LEU A 61 -17.06 2.12 -8.09
N ASP A 62 -18.03 1.86 -7.21
CA ASP A 62 -19.20 2.72 -7.01
C ASP A 62 -18.88 4.00 -6.20
N SER A 63 -17.69 4.10 -5.62
CA SER A 63 -17.43 5.08 -4.56
C SER A 63 -16.17 5.93 -4.74
N VAL A 64 -15.42 5.77 -5.83
CA VAL A 64 -14.13 6.47 -6.04
C VAL A 64 -14.30 7.99 -6.11
N PHE A 65 -15.47 8.47 -6.57
CA PHE A 65 -15.71 9.89 -6.80
C PHE A 65 -16.52 10.61 -5.70
N ASP A 66 -17.00 9.89 -4.67
CA ASP A 66 -17.64 10.53 -3.53
C ASP A 66 -16.58 10.98 -2.50
N LEU A 67 -16.05 12.20 -2.70
CA LEU A 67 -15.23 12.93 -1.72
C LEU A 67 -16.13 13.36 -0.55
N ASP A 68 -16.45 12.40 0.30
CA ASP A 68 -17.35 12.55 1.43
C ASP A 68 -16.63 13.26 2.59
N THR A 69 -17.38 14.03 3.39
CA THR A 69 -16.98 14.59 4.69
C THR A 69 -16.36 13.55 5.64
N ARG A 70 -16.55 12.25 5.35
CA ARG A 70 -15.92 11.11 6.03
C ARG A 70 -14.41 11.07 5.85
N LEU A 71 -13.88 11.57 4.71
CA LEU A 71 -12.43 11.59 4.48
C LEU A 71 -11.72 12.44 5.52
N VAL A 72 -12.20 13.66 5.76
CA VAL A 72 -11.65 14.58 6.77
C VAL A 72 -11.70 13.96 8.17
N ARG A 73 -12.81 13.27 8.49
CA ARG A 73 -12.95 12.56 9.77
C ARG A 73 -12.05 11.34 9.91
N THR A 74 -11.55 10.81 8.80
CA THR A 74 -10.70 9.61 8.78
C THR A 74 -9.22 9.96 8.81
N VAL A 75 -8.78 10.97 8.06
CA VAL A 75 -7.36 11.37 7.92
C VAL A 75 -6.76 11.81 9.26
N GLY A 76 -7.46 12.63 10.04
CA GLY A 76 -6.97 13.07 11.35
C GLY A 76 -6.69 11.91 12.31
N PRO A 77 -7.66 11.02 12.60
CA PRO A 77 -7.41 9.83 13.40
C PRO A 77 -6.41 8.84 12.79
N LEU A 78 -6.32 8.76 11.46
CA LEU A 78 -5.32 7.91 10.79
C LEU A 78 -3.91 8.36 11.17
N PHE A 79 -3.63 9.64 11.17
CA PHE A 79 -2.29 10.16 11.46
C PHE A 79 -1.99 10.22 12.96
N ALA A 80 -2.94 10.72 13.78
CA ALA A 80 -2.70 11.05 15.18
C ALA A 80 -2.98 9.91 16.17
N ARG A 81 -3.74 8.85 15.77
CA ARG A 81 -4.20 7.81 16.70
C ARG A 81 -3.86 6.40 16.22
N PRO A 82 -2.63 5.89 16.51
CA PRO A 82 -2.18 4.59 16.03
C PRO A 82 -3.19 3.45 16.29
N GLY A 83 -3.57 2.74 15.22
CA GLY A 83 -4.48 1.58 15.29
C GLY A 83 -5.93 1.89 15.69
N PHE A 84 -6.30 3.16 15.84
CA PHE A 84 -7.67 3.54 16.22
C PHE A 84 -8.69 3.11 15.15
N LEU A 85 -8.49 3.48 13.90
CA LEU A 85 -9.40 3.14 12.79
C LEU A 85 -9.54 1.62 12.62
N THR A 86 -8.46 0.88 12.77
CA THR A 86 -8.47 -0.58 12.70
C THR A 86 -9.32 -1.18 13.82
N THR A 87 -9.19 -0.67 15.06
CA THR A 87 -9.99 -1.16 16.18
C THR A 87 -11.46 -0.77 16.06
N GLU A 88 -11.77 0.41 15.53
CA GLU A 88 -13.15 0.84 15.23
C GLU A 88 -13.79 -0.05 14.16
N TYR A 89 -13.03 -0.36 13.10
CA TYR A 89 -13.49 -1.26 12.06
C TYR A 89 -13.80 -2.67 12.58
N PHE A 90 -12.95 -3.22 13.47
CA PHE A 90 -13.17 -4.52 14.11
C PHE A 90 -14.33 -4.49 15.11
N ALA A 91 -14.59 -3.33 15.73
CA ALA A 91 -15.76 -3.13 16.58
C ALA A 91 -17.08 -2.97 15.78
N GLY A 92 -17.04 -3.10 14.45
CA GLY A 92 -18.21 -3.02 13.57
C GLY A 92 -18.63 -1.61 13.17
N ARG A 93 -17.91 -0.56 13.58
CA ARG A 93 -18.20 0.84 13.20
C ARG A 93 -17.59 1.20 11.86
N ARG A 94 -18.16 0.68 10.76
CA ARG A 94 -17.60 0.72 9.41
C ARG A 94 -18.08 1.89 8.56
N VAL A 95 -19.31 2.35 8.78
CA VAL A 95 -19.92 3.42 7.96
C VAL A 95 -19.46 4.81 8.44
N ARG A 96 -18.95 4.93 9.64
CA ARG A 96 -18.51 6.20 10.23
C ARG A 96 -17.25 6.77 9.56
N TYR A 97 -16.37 5.88 9.08
CA TYR A 97 -15.09 6.21 8.47
C TYR A 97 -15.02 5.66 7.04
N VAL A 98 -14.07 6.14 6.26
CA VAL A 98 -13.79 5.61 4.93
C VAL A 98 -13.32 4.15 5.05
N SER A 99 -13.74 3.30 4.11
CA SER A 99 -13.30 1.90 4.12
C SER A 99 -11.78 1.79 3.92
N PRO A 100 -11.11 0.80 4.55
CA PRO A 100 -9.65 0.69 4.51
C PRO A 100 -9.07 0.61 3.09
N VAL A 101 -9.74 -0.12 2.20
CA VAL A 101 -9.30 -0.28 0.80
C VAL A 101 -9.38 1.05 0.05
N ARG A 102 -10.52 1.75 0.15
CA ARG A 102 -10.72 3.05 -0.49
C ARG A 102 -9.69 4.07 0.03
N LEU A 103 -9.47 4.11 1.34
CA LEU A 103 -8.54 5.01 1.99
C LEU A 103 -7.11 4.79 1.47
N PHE A 104 -6.67 3.52 1.40
CA PHE A 104 -5.35 3.17 0.88
C PHE A 104 -5.21 3.56 -0.59
N ILE A 105 -6.16 3.18 -1.45
CA ILE A 105 -6.09 3.47 -2.89
C ILE A 105 -6.08 4.99 -3.13
N PHE A 106 -6.97 5.73 -2.47
CA PHE A 106 -7.00 7.18 -2.61
C PHE A 106 -5.69 7.84 -2.20
N LEU A 107 -5.17 7.49 -1.01
CA LEU A 107 -3.92 8.06 -0.51
C LEU A 107 -2.71 7.61 -1.34
N SER A 108 -2.66 6.37 -1.82
CA SER A 108 -1.56 5.91 -2.67
C SER A 108 -1.54 6.67 -4.00
N ILE A 109 -2.67 6.77 -4.70
CA ILE A 109 -2.74 7.53 -5.96
C ILE A 109 -2.34 8.99 -5.74
N LEU A 110 -2.88 9.63 -4.70
CA LEU A 110 -2.56 11.03 -4.39
C LEU A 110 -1.07 11.21 -4.07
N THR A 111 -0.49 10.32 -3.26
CA THR A 111 0.93 10.39 -2.88
C THR A 111 1.83 10.25 -4.10
N PHE A 112 1.59 9.25 -4.96
CA PHE A 112 2.42 9.04 -6.15
C PHE A 112 2.23 10.13 -7.20
N PHE A 113 1.01 10.64 -7.33
CA PHE A 113 0.75 11.78 -8.23
C PHE A 113 1.53 13.02 -7.78
N VAL A 114 1.47 13.36 -6.48
CA VAL A 114 2.22 14.51 -5.95
C VAL A 114 3.72 14.25 -6.03
N ALA A 115 4.19 13.03 -5.73
CA ALA A 115 5.60 12.68 -5.87
C ALA A 115 6.11 12.91 -7.29
N GLN A 116 5.40 12.42 -8.32
CA GLN A 116 5.77 12.65 -9.71
C GLN A 116 5.83 14.14 -10.06
N LEU A 117 4.86 14.93 -9.57
CA LEU A 117 4.82 16.37 -9.83
C LEU A 117 6.01 17.09 -9.19
N SER A 118 6.34 16.79 -7.92
CA SER A 118 7.49 17.38 -7.21
C SER A 118 8.81 17.06 -7.91
N PHE A 119 9.03 15.82 -8.29
CA PHE A 119 10.29 15.41 -8.95
C PHE A 119 10.48 16.05 -10.33
N HIS A 120 9.41 16.28 -11.11
CA HIS A 120 9.53 17.00 -12.38
C HIS A 120 9.92 18.46 -12.19
N VAL A 121 9.42 19.12 -11.14
CA VAL A 121 9.75 20.51 -10.85
C VAL A 121 11.21 20.69 -10.42
N ASP A 122 11.77 19.72 -9.70
CA ASP A 122 13.18 19.76 -9.26
C ASP A 122 14.14 19.49 -10.43
N SER A 123 13.82 18.58 -11.33
CA SER A 123 14.62 18.30 -12.54
C SER A 123 14.78 19.55 -13.41
N ASP A 124 13.73 20.32 -13.60
CA ASP A 124 13.80 21.56 -14.40
C ASP A 124 14.71 22.63 -13.73
N ARG A 125 14.91 22.56 -12.42
CA ARG A 125 15.81 23.49 -11.67
C ARG A 125 17.28 23.05 -11.75
N ASP A 126 17.56 21.73 -11.75
CA ASP A 126 18.93 21.19 -11.72
C ASP A 126 19.61 21.09 -13.08
N THR A 127 18.85 21.14 -14.20
CA THR A 127 19.42 21.06 -15.57
C THR A 127 20.46 22.16 -15.90
N GLY A 128 20.56 23.21 -15.10
CA GLY A 128 21.60 24.23 -15.23
C GLY A 128 22.99 23.85 -14.65
N ALA A 129 23.04 22.90 -13.69
CA ALA A 129 24.27 22.57 -12.96
C ALA A 129 24.91 21.23 -13.42
N THR A 130 24.13 20.30 -13.94
CA THR A 130 24.56 18.91 -14.21
C THR A 130 25.16 18.71 -15.60
N ALA A 131 24.91 19.60 -16.57
CA ALA A 131 25.48 19.51 -17.91
C ALA A 131 27.03 19.58 -17.94
N ALA A 132 27.63 20.20 -16.92
CA ALA A 132 29.10 20.31 -16.80
C ALA A 132 29.78 19.06 -16.20
N GLN A 133 29.05 18.23 -15.47
CA GLN A 133 29.55 16.99 -14.83
C GLN A 133 29.33 15.73 -15.68
N ALA A 134 28.32 15.72 -16.54
CA ALA A 134 28.03 14.59 -17.45
C ALA A 134 29.10 14.43 -18.55
N ALA A 135 29.90 15.48 -18.81
CA ALA A 135 30.96 15.45 -19.82
C ALA A 135 32.24 14.69 -19.39
N GLN A 136 32.31 14.12 -18.19
CA GLN A 136 33.49 13.40 -17.68
C GLN A 136 33.26 11.90 -17.45
N HIS A 137 32.16 11.33 -17.95
CA HIS A 137 31.92 9.89 -17.82
C HIS A 137 32.60 9.15 -19.00
N ASP A 138 33.50 8.23 -18.64
CA ASP A 138 34.23 7.41 -19.60
C ASP A 138 33.23 6.41 -20.25
N PRO A 139 33.13 6.33 -21.59
CA PRO A 139 32.15 5.45 -22.27
C PRO A 139 32.39 3.95 -22.02
N ASP A 140 33.48 3.57 -21.38
CA ASP A 140 33.89 2.18 -21.18
C ASP A 140 33.37 1.54 -19.85
N ASP A 141 32.63 2.30 -19.02
CA ASP A 141 32.06 1.84 -17.74
C ASP A 141 30.64 1.25 -17.88
N GLY A 142 30.34 0.62 -19.01
CA GLY A 142 29.09 -0.08 -19.27
C GLY A 142 28.87 -1.25 -18.33
N LEU A 143 27.61 -1.51 -18.00
CA LEU A 143 27.20 -2.63 -17.13
C LEU A 143 27.69 -3.96 -17.73
N THR A 144 28.75 -4.53 -17.15
CA THR A 144 29.32 -5.80 -17.60
C THR A 144 28.70 -6.95 -16.81
N VAL A 145 27.91 -7.78 -17.47
CA VAL A 145 27.39 -9.03 -16.89
C VAL A 145 28.43 -10.12 -17.11
N SER A 146 28.82 -10.82 -16.03
CA SER A 146 29.75 -11.94 -16.11
C SER A 146 29.06 -13.27 -15.85
N PHE A 147 29.31 -14.26 -16.68
CA PHE A 147 28.83 -15.63 -16.51
C PHE A 147 30.03 -16.60 -16.58
N ASN A 148 30.12 -17.52 -15.62
CA ASN A 148 31.25 -18.46 -15.50
C ASN A 148 32.64 -17.79 -15.44
N GLY A 149 32.76 -16.60 -14.83
CA GLY A 149 34.02 -15.87 -14.71
C GLY A 149 34.50 -15.19 -16.00
N LYS A 150 33.66 -15.16 -17.02
CA LYS A 150 33.91 -14.44 -18.29
C LYS A 150 32.78 -13.45 -18.52
N GLN A 151 33.10 -12.34 -19.20
CA GLN A 151 32.10 -11.38 -19.61
C GLN A 151 31.07 -12.07 -20.50
N TRP A 152 29.80 -11.82 -20.23
CA TRP A 152 28.71 -12.34 -21.06
C TRP A 152 28.76 -11.71 -22.45
N ASP A 153 28.58 -12.56 -23.45
CA ASP A 153 28.46 -12.16 -24.83
C ASP A 153 27.49 -13.11 -25.55
N PRO A 154 26.49 -12.61 -26.27
CA PRO A 154 25.46 -13.44 -26.88
C PRO A 154 25.97 -14.48 -27.89
N VAL A 155 27.16 -14.28 -28.42
CA VAL A 155 27.76 -15.15 -29.45
C VAL A 155 28.89 -16.01 -28.89
N THR A 156 29.78 -15.43 -28.07
CA THR A 156 31.00 -16.10 -27.61
C THR A 156 30.91 -16.73 -26.25
N ASN A 157 30.03 -16.21 -25.35
CA ASN A 157 29.79 -16.71 -24.01
C ASN A 157 28.32 -16.57 -23.61
N PRO A 158 27.36 -17.20 -24.31
CA PRO A 158 25.97 -17.19 -23.93
C PRO A 158 25.75 -17.95 -22.61
N VAL A 159 24.68 -17.60 -21.91
CA VAL A 159 24.21 -18.39 -20.77
C VAL A 159 23.62 -19.69 -21.29
N ASP A 160 24.22 -20.82 -20.90
CA ASP A 160 23.74 -22.17 -21.18
C ASP A 160 23.55 -22.90 -19.84
N ILE A 161 22.32 -23.25 -19.52
CA ILE A 161 21.92 -23.92 -18.31
C ILE A 161 21.51 -25.35 -18.69
N GLY A 162 22.42 -26.29 -18.64
CA GLY A 162 22.33 -27.64 -19.18
C GLY A 162 21.09 -28.49 -18.83
N TRP A 163 20.22 -28.05 -17.92
CA TRP A 163 18.94 -28.68 -17.59
C TRP A 163 17.72 -27.92 -18.14
N LEU A 164 17.92 -26.73 -18.70
CA LEU A 164 16.84 -25.94 -19.33
C LEU A 164 16.66 -26.34 -20.82
N PRO A 165 15.43 -26.25 -21.32
CA PRO A 165 15.19 -26.39 -22.76
C PRO A 165 15.84 -25.24 -23.56
N ALA A 166 16.37 -25.54 -24.73
CA ALA A 166 17.07 -24.57 -25.59
C ALA A 166 16.28 -23.28 -25.95
N PHE A 167 14.94 -23.30 -25.86
CA PHE A 167 14.15 -22.09 -26.04
C PHE A 167 14.26 -21.15 -24.82
N ALA A 168 14.40 -21.70 -23.61
CA ALA A 168 14.55 -20.93 -22.39
C ALA A 168 15.94 -20.27 -22.32
N ASP A 169 17.01 -20.99 -22.72
CA ASP A 169 18.34 -20.42 -22.80
C ASP A 169 18.40 -19.26 -23.81
N ARG A 170 17.78 -19.43 -24.97
CA ARG A 170 17.68 -18.34 -25.96
C ARG A 170 16.91 -17.15 -25.44
N TRP A 171 15.78 -17.40 -24.76
CA TRP A 171 14.98 -16.33 -24.16
C TRP A 171 15.78 -15.58 -23.08
N ILE A 172 16.49 -16.30 -22.19
CA ILE A 172 17.35 -15.70 -21.14
C ILE A 172 18.42 -14.82 -21.78
N ASN A 173 19.16 -15.33 -22.78
CA ASN A 173 20.20 -14.55 -23.43
C ASN A 173 19.65 -13.30 -24.13
N GLN A 174 18.47 -13.38 -24.73
CA GLN A 174 17.79 -12.23 -25.33
C GLN A 174 17.42 -11.19 -24.27
N GLN A 175 16.93 -11.63 -23.09
CA GLN A 175 16.58 -10.73 -21.98
C GLN A 175 17.83 -10.06 -21.38
N ILE A 176 18.93 -10.81 -21.24
CA ILE A 176 20.21 -10.23 -20.78
C ILE A 176 20.71 -9.17 -21.76
N GLY A 177 20.63 -9.43 -23.07
CA GLY A 177 21.02 -8.47 -24.10
C GLY A 177 20.22 -7.18 -24.02
N ALA A 178 18.90 -7.28 -24.00
CA ALA A 178 18.01 -6.13 -23.81
C ALA A 178 18.31 -5.39 -22.50
N GLY A 179 18.54 -6.13 -21.40
CA GLY A 179 18.86 -5.54 -20.11
C GLY A 179 20.17 -4.77 -20.08
N VAL A 180 21.21 -5.24 -20.77
CA VAL A 180 22.50 -4.53 -20.88
C VAL A 180 22.35 -3.25 -21.72
N GLU A 181 21.63 -3.31 -22.84
CA GLU A 181 21.37 -2.17 -23.71
C GLU A 181 20.54 -1.09 -23.00
N ASN A 182 19.43 -1.46 -22.37
CA ASN A 182 18.58 -0.55 -21.60
C ASN A 182 19.29 0.01 -20.35
N ALA A 183 20.19 -0.77 -19.73
CA ALA A 183 20.96 -0.28 -18.57
C ALA A 183 21.93 0.84 -18.96
N ALA A 184 22.52 0.77 -20.13
CA ALA A 184 23.36 1.85 -20.66
C ALA A 184 22.53 3.13 -20.90
N GLU A 185 21.31 2.99 -21.43
CA GLU A 185 20.39 4.12 -21.58
C GLU A 185 19.95 4.72 -20.23
N LEU A 186 19.66 3.87 -19.23
CA LEU A 186 19.29 4.33 -17.88
C LEU A 186 20.43 5.03 -17.14
N GLN A 187 21.68 4.61 -17.37
CA GLN A 187 22.85 5.30 -16.82
C GLN A 187 23.07 6.67 -17.49
N ALA A 188 22.75 6.76 -18.77
CA ALA A 188 22.84 8.01 -19.52
C ALA A 188 21.74 9.01 -19.15
N ASP A 189 20.58 8.53 -18.67
CA ASP A 189 19.42 9.34 -18.32
C ASP A 189 18.85 8.93 -16.93
N PRO A 190 19.39 9.52 -15.82
CA PRO A 190 18.90 9.26 -14.47
C PRO A 190 17.43 9.60 -14.26
N GLU A 191 16.85 10.51 -15.06
CA GLU A 191 15.44 10.89 -14.95
C GLU A 191 14.53 9.72 -15.38
N ARG A 192 14.86 9.06 -16.46
CA ARG A 192 14.15 7.84 -16.90
C ARG A 192 14.14 6.76 -15.82
N PHE A 193 15.25 6.60 -15.10
CA PHE A 193 15.32 5.64 -14.00
C PHE A 193 14.36 6.01 -12.86
N LYS A 194 14.34 7.28 -12.46
CA LYS A 194 13.40 7.78 -11.44
C LYS A 194 11.95 7.55 -11.87
N ASP A 195 11.60 7.91 -13.09
CA ASP A 195 10.25 7.75 -13.63
C ASP A 195 9.81 6.29 -13.67
N ALA A 196 10.69 5.38 -14.10
CA ALA A 196 10.41 3.95 -14.11
C ALA A 196 10.17 3.42 -12.70
N VAL A 197 10.98 3.82 -11.71
CA VAL A 197 10.83 3.41 -10.31
C VAL A 197 9.54 3.99 -9.72
N LEU A 198 9.29 5.30 -9.87
CA LEU A 198 8.09 5.95 -9.34
C LEU A 198 6.80 5.43 -9.97
N GLY A 199 6.81 5.15 -11.28
CA GLY A 199 5.68 4.57 -11.99
C GLY A 199 5.35 3.14 -11.54
N ALA A 200 6.36 2.39 -11.13
CA ALA A 200 6.23 1.01 -10.69
C ALA A 200 5.86 0.84 -9.21
N LEU A 201 6.17 1.82 -8.36
CA LEU A 201 5.89 1.74 -6.92
C LEU A 201 4.42 1.49 -6.58
N PRO A 202 3.41 2.13 -7.20
CA PRO A 202 2.01 1.86 -6.89
C PRO A 202 1.64 0.40 -7.10
N SER A 203 1.99 -0.18 -8.25
CA SER A 203 1.69 -1.58 -8.58
C SER A 203 2.42 -2.55 -7.65
N THR A 204 3.68 -2.27 -7.33
CA THR A 204 4.48 -3.05 -6.39
C THR A 204 3.83 -3.07 -5.00
N LEU A 205 3.40 -1.91 -4.47
CA LEU A 205 2.72 -1.84 -3.17
C LEU A 205 1.41 -2.61 -3.15
N PHE A 206 0.64 -2.62 -4.25
CA PHE A 206 -0.59 -3.42 -4.35
C PHE A 206 -0.31 -4.92 -4.24
N VAL A 207 0.76 -5.40 -4.86
CA VAL A 207 1.18 -6.81 -4.76
C VAL A 207 1.75 -7.12 -3.38
N LEU A 208 2.55 -6.22 -2.81
CA LEU A 208 3.16 -6.43 -1.50
C LEU A 208 2.15 -6.42 -0.35
N LEU A 209 1.04 -5.71 -0.47
CA LEU A 209 0.04 -5.58 0.57
C LEU A 209 -0.56 -6.92 1.02
N PRO A 210 -1.08 -7.80 0.12
CA PRO A 210 -1.54 -9.13 0.52
C PRO A 210 -0.41 -10.01 1.07
N ILE A 211 0.82 -9.87 0.57
CA ILE A 211 1.98 -10.61 1.09
C ILE A 211 2.30 -10.15 2.52
N PHE A 212 2.31 -8.83 2.77
CA PHE A 212 2.49 -8.29 4.11
C PHE A 212 1.38 -8.73 5.09
N ALA A 213 0.12 -8.77 4.62
CA ALA A 213 -0.98 -9.32 5.42
C ALA A 213 -0.76 -10.80 5.78
N LEU A 214 -0.19 -11.58 4.86
CA LEU A 214 0.18 -12.98 5.10
C LEU A 214 1.34 -13.08 6.12
N MET A 215 2.35 -12.23 6.02
CA MET A 215 3.45 -12.13 7.01
C MET A 215 2.90 -11.79 8.40
N LEU A 216 1.97 -10.84 8.51
CA LEU A 216 1.27 -10.54 9.76
C LEU A 216 0.52 -11.77 10.29
N LYS A 217 -0.18 -12.51 9.42
CA LYS A 217 -0.87 -13.74 9.83
C LYS A 217 0.10 -14.77 10.41
N PHE A 218 1.25 -14.99 9.80
CA PHE A 218 2.28 -15.90 10.32
C PHE A 218 2.86 -15.39 11.65
N ALA A 219 3.22 -14.12 11.76
CA ALA A 219 3.77 -13.54 13.00
C ALA A 219 2.76 -13.61 14.17
N TYR A 220 1.48 -13.53 13.88
CA TYR A 220 0.39 -13.54 14.85
C TYR A 220 -0.50 -14.78 14.78
N LEU A 221 0.03 -15.92 14.30
CA LEU A 221 -0.70 -17.17 14.10
C LEU A 221 -1.50 -17.63 15.34
N PHE A 222 -0.91 -17.48 16.53
CA PHE A 222 -1.55 -17.89 17.81
C PHE A 222 -2.68 -16.95 18.27
N LYS A 223 -2.97 -15.86 17.57
CA LYS A 223 -4.05 -14.92 17.91
C LYS A 223 -5.43 -15.29 17.35
N ARG A 224 -5.54 -16.42 16.63
CA ARG A 224 -6.78 -16.92 16.01
C ARG A 224 -7.56 -15.86 15.22
N ARG A 225 -6.85 -14.93 14.55
CA ARG A 225 -7.45 -13.91 13.70
C ARG A 225 -7.56 -14.40 12.27
N LEU A 226 -8.61 -13.94 11.58
CA LEU A 226 -8.80 -14.24 10.16
C LEU A 226 -7.78 -13.47 9.30
N TYR A 227 -7.44 -14.01 8.13
CA TYR A 227 -6.56 -13.32 7.16
C TYR A 227 -7.08 -11.91 6.82
N MET A 228 -8.39 -11.76 6.65
CA MET A 228 -9.02 -10.46 6.36
C MET A 228 -8.77 -9.41 7.46
N GLU A 229 -8.64 -9.80 8.70
CA GLU A 229 -8.30 -8.87 9.78
C GLU A 229 -6.85 -8.37 9.64
N HIS A 230 -5.91 -9.25 9.25
CA HIS A 230 -4.53 -8.86 8.96
C HIS A 230 -4.43 -7.97 7.71
N LEU A 231 -5.25 -8.25 6.70
CA LEU A 231 -5.34 -7.41 5.51
C LEU A 231 -5.83 -5.98 5.84
N ILE A 232 -6.81 -5.84 6.73
CA ILE A 232 -7.29 -4.53 7.21
C ILE A 232 -6.18 -3.79 7.97
N VAL A 233 -5.39 -4.50 8.78
CA VAL A 233 -4.21 -3.90 9.45
C VAL A 233 -3.20 -3.43 8.41
N ALA A 234 -2.88 -4.25 7.41
CA ALA A 234 -1.97 -3.91 6.34
C ALA A 234 -2.44 -2.66 5.56
N LEU A 235 -3.72 -2.61 5.17
CA LEU A 235 -4.31 -1.48 4.46
C LEU A 235 -4.20 -0.16 5.24
N HIS A 236 -4.56 -0.15 6.53
CA HIS A 236 -4.43 1.05 7.35
C HIS A 236 -2.97 1.45 7.59
N SER A 237 -2.05 0.47 7.74
CA SER A 237 -0.61 0.74 7.87
C SER A 237 -0.07 1.42 6.61
N HIS A 238 -0.38 0.89 5.43
CA HIS A 238 0.07 1.47 4.16
C HIS A 238 -0.61 2.81 3.85
N ALA A 239 -1.90 2.96 4.16
CA ALA A 239 -2.60 4.24 4.05
C ALA A 239 -1.95 5.32 4.93
N PHE A 240 -1.54 4.96 6.16
CA PHE A 240 -0.79 5.87 7.03
C PHE A 240 0.59 6.22 6.44
N LEU A 241 1.33 5.23 5.92
CA LEU A 241 2.64 5.48 5.29
C LEU A 241 2.51 6.39 4.06
N CYS A 242 1.53 6.15 3.19
CA CYS A 242 1.25 7.05 2.06
C CYS A 242 0.94 8.47 2.53
N LEU A 243 0.09 8.64 3.55
CA LEU A 243 -0.22 9.95 4.11
C LEU A 243 1.03 10.64 4.70
N ALA A 244 1.87 9.91 5.42
CA ALA A 244 3.09 10.43 6.00
C ALA A 244 4.09 10.89 4.93
N VAL A 245 4.30 10.07 3.89
CA VAL A 245 5.15 10.41 2.73
C VAL A 245 4.59 11.62 1.99
N LEU A 246 3.27 11.67 1.75
CA LEU A 246 2.61 12.81 1.12
C LEU A 246 2.87 14.12 1.89
N LEU A 247 2.72 14.08 3.22
CA LEU A 247 2.98 15.25 4.07
C LEU A 247 4.46 15.65 4.05
N MET A 248 5.39 14.70 3.95
CA MET A 248 6.82 14.99 3.83
C MET A 248 7.16 15.65 2.50
N ILE A 249 6.60 15.17 1.38
CA ILE A 249 6.81 15.79 0.05
C ILE A 249 6.28 17.21 0.07
N VAL A 250 5.02 17.40 0.46
CA VAL A 250 4.40 18.74 0.52
C VAL A 250 5.16 19.69 1.45
N ALA A 251 5.68 19.20 2.57
CA ALA A 251 6.50 20.02 3.47
C ALA A 251 7.85 20.41 2.83
N GLY A 252 8.48 19.47 2.08
CA GLY A 252 9.70 19.77 1.32
C GLY A 252 9.46 20.85 0.28
N ASP A 253 8.51 20.63 -0.63
CA ASP A 253 8.16 21.58 -1.70
C ASP A 253 7.81 22.97 -1.15
N LEU A 254 7.12 23.01 0.00
CA LEU A 254 6.76 24.28 0.66
C LEU A 254 7.99 24.98 1.27
N GLY A 255 8.94 24.23 1.86
CA GLY A 255 10.22 24.76 2.37
C GLY A 255 11.04 25.37 1.24
N ASP A 256 11.16 24.66 0.12
CA ASP A 256 11.92 25.09 -1.07
C ASP A 256 11.27 26.31 -1.76
N ALA A 257 9.93 26.36 -1.79
CA ALA A 257 9.21 27.49 -2.38
C ALA A 257 9.27 28.75 -1.51
N VAL A 258 9.35 28.62 -0.19
CA VAL A 258 9.28 29.74 0.77
C VAL A 258 10.43 29.63 1.79
N PRO A 259 11.56 30.33 1.59
CA PRO A 259 12.78 30.21 2.45
C PRO A 259 12.55 30.41 3.94
N VAL A 260 11.54 31.18 4.33
CA VAL A 260 11.18 31.40 5.75
C VAL A 260 10.60 30.15 6.38
N LEU A 261 10.01 29.26 5.57
CA LEU A 261 9.39 28.00 6.02
C LEU A 261 10.36 26.81 5.97
N ASP A 262 11.56 26.95 5.41
CA ASP A 262 12.52 25.86 5.26
C ASP A 262 12.83 25.16 6.61
N THR A 263 13.25 25.92 7.63
CA THR A 263 13.54 25.34 8.96
C THR A 263 12.33 24.63 9.61
N PRO A 264 11.12 25.24 9.71
CA PRO A 264 9.96 24.53 10.27
C PRO A 264 9.53 23.33 9.43
N CYS A 265 9.64 23.36 8.11
CA CYS A 265 9.32 22.23 7.25
C CYS A 265 10.31 21.06 7.45
N ASN A 266 11.60 21.33 7.54
CA ASN A 266 12.63 20.34 7.84
C ASN A 266 12.42 19.69 9.22
N LEU A 267 12.05 20.47 10.23
CA LEU A 267 11.70 19.95 11.56
C LEU A 267 10.44 19.06 11.50
N LEU A 268 9.44 19.45 10.73
CA LEU A 268 8.24 18.64 10.52
C LEU A 268 8.57 17.32 9.83
N GLN A 269 9.38 17.33 8.79
CA GLN A 269 9.84 16.11 8.11
C GLN A 269 10.60 15.19 9.08
N ALA A 270 11.54 15.72 9.85
CA ALA A 270 12.27 14.95 10.87
C ALA A 270 11.31 14.35 11.92
N ALA A 271 10.30 15.10 12.36
CA ALA A 271 9.29 14.59 13.28
C ALA A 271 8.45 13.47 12.66
N ILE A 272 8.06 13.58 11.39
CA ILE A 272 7.32 12.54 10.67
C ILE A 272 8.20 11.29 10.50
N TRP A 273 9.49 11.42 10.18
CA TRP A 273 10.44 10.30 10.08
C TRP A 273 10.51 9.48 11.37
N VAL A 274 10.53 10.13 12.52
CA VAL A 274 10.51 9.46 13.85
C VAL A 274 9.11 8.90 14.15
N TRP A 275 8.07 9.62 13.75
CA TRP A 275 6.69 9.21 14.02
C TRP A 275 6.29 7.95 13.24
N MET A 276 6.75 7.75 12.02
CA MET A 276 6.38 6.61 11.17
C MET A 276 6.66 5.25 11.85
N PRO A 277 7.90 4.93 12.26
CA PRO A 277 8.17 3.65 12.91
C PRO A 277 7.47 3.53 14.28
N LEU A 278 7.40 4.62 15.04
CA LEU A 278 6.71 4.63 16.32
C LEU A 278 5.20 4.38 16.17
N TYR A 279 4.57 5.00 15.19
CA TYR A 279 3.17 4.79 14.87
C TYR A 279 2.86 3.32 14.55
N LEU A 280 3.66 2.70 13.67
CA LEU A 280 3.47 1.30 13.26
C LEU A 280 3.65 0.34 14.45
N LEU A 281 4.62 0.60 15.32
CA LEU A 281 4.83 -0.17 16.55
C LEU A 281 3.61 -0.05 17.50
N LEU A 282 3.15 1.18 17.76
CA LEU A 282 2.01 1.46 18.61
C LEU A 282 0.72 0.88 18.03
N MET A 283 0.55 0.94 16.71
CA MET A 283 -0.57 0.34 16.02
C MET A 283 -0.60 -1.17 16.21
N GLN A 284 0.52 -1.87 16.00
CA GLN A 284 0.62 -3.31 16.26
C GLN A 284 0.33 -3.65 17.71
N LYS A 285 0.89 -2.90 18.66
CA LYS A 285 0.64 -3.05 20.09
C LYS A 285 -0.85 -2.95 20.43
N ARG A 286 -1.53 -1.93 19.90
CA ARG A 286 -2.94 -1.68 20.14
C ARG A 286 -3.86 -2.74 19.55
N VAL A 287 -3.58 -3.15 18.30
CA VAL A 287 -4.42 -4.09 17.56
C VAL A 287 -4.28 -5.52 18.09
N TYR A 288 -3.04 -5.98 18.31
CA TYR A 288 -2.79 -7.38 18.70
C TYR A 288 -2.78 -7.62 20.20
N ARG A 289 -2.72 -6.58 21.02
CA ARG A 289 -2.81 -6.64 22.49
C ARG A 289 -1.85 -7.68 23.09
N GLN A 290 -0.55 -7.55 22.79
CA GLN A 290 0.52 -8.40 23.33
C GLN A 290 1.42 -7.62 24.28
N GLY A 291 2.30 -8.33 25.02
CA GLY A 291 3.37 -7.70 25.83
C GLY A 291 4.30 -6.85 24.97
N TRP A 292 4.96 -5.86 25.55
CA TRP A 292 5.82 -4.92 24.83
C TRP A 292 6.99 -5.63 24.13
N ILE A 293 7.67 -6.55 24.83
CA ILE A 293 8.83 -7.30 24.29
C ILE A 293 8.42 -8.12 23.07
N ALA A 294 7.30 -8.87 23.18
CA ALA A 294 6.81 -9.69 22.08
C ALA A 294 6.34 -8.83 20.88
N THR A 295 5.77 -7.65 21.12
CA THR A 295 5.37 -6.73 20.06
C THR A 295 6.60 -6.15 19.37
N LEU A 296 7.59 -5.69 20.13
CA LEU A 296 8.81 -5.09 19.59
C LEU A 296 9.61 -6.10 18.75
N LEU A 297 9.80 -7.32 19.27
CA LEU A 297 10.53 -8.37 18.54
C LEU A 297 9.83 -8.71 17.21
N LYS A 298 8.51 -8.91 17.22
CA LYS A 298 7.74 -9.19 16.00
C LYS A 298 7.74 -8.01 15.04
N TYR A 299 7.64 -6.79 15.55
CA TYR A 299 7.71 -5.57 14.77
C TYR A 299 9.05 -5.45 14.02
N LEU A 300 10.17 -5.68 14.71
CA LEU A 300 11.50 -5.63 14.10
C LEU A 300 11.69 -6.72 13.03
N VAL A 301 11.27 -7.95 13.32
CA VAL A 301 11.35 -9.05 12.34
C VAL A 301 10.48 -8.78 11.13
N LEU A 302 9.20 -8.36 11.34
CA LEU A 302 8.28 -8.01 10.26
C LEU A 302 8.80 -6.83 9.44
N GLY A 303 9.34 -5.81 10.10
CA GLY A 303 9.91 -4.64 9.45
C GLY A 303 11.10 -5.01 8.57
N LEU A 304 12.04 -5.80 9.10
CA LEU A 304 13.19 -6.28 8.34
C LEU A 304 12.77 -7.11 7.13
N CYS A 305 11.89 -8.11 7.33
CA CYS A 305 11.38 -8.93 6.23
C CYS A 305 10.62 -8.11 5.19
N TYR A 306 9.86 -7.11 5.62
CA TYR A 306 9.13 -6.23 4.71
C TYR A 306 10.09 -5.32 3.90
N CYS A 307 11.12 -4.76 4.52
CA CYS A 307 12.13 -3.98 3.81
C CYS A 307 12.88 -4.83 2.77
N MET A 308 13.24 -6.08 3.11
CA MET A 308 13.84 -7.01 2.15
C MET A 308 12.88 -7.32 0.99
N LEU A 309 11.61 -7.57 1.29
CA LEU A 309 10.59 -7.85 0.28
C LEU A 309 10.33 -6.63 -0.62
N LEU A 310 10.29 -5.43 -0.05
CA LEU A 310 10.15 -4.18 -0.79
C LEU A 310 11.36 -3.96 -1.71
N GLY A 311 12.57 -4.11 -1.19
CA GLY A 311 13.81 -4.02 -1.98
C GLY A 311 13.84 -5.03 -3.12
N PHE A 312 13.43 -6.28 -2.85
CA PHE A 312 13.29 -7.30 -3.89
C PHE A 312 12.23 -6.91 -4.94
N GLY A 313 11.06 -6.44 -4.50
CA GLY A 313 9.99 -5.99 -5.40
C GLY A 313 10.43 -4.84 -6.30
N VAL A 314 11.09 -3.83 -5.75
CA VAL A 314 11.67 -2.71 -6.52
C VAL A 314 12.75 -3.24 -7.48
N GLY A 315 13.64 -4.12 -7.02
CA GLY A 315 14.66 -4.73 -7.87
C GLY A 315 14.08 -5.51 -9.05
N VAL A 316 13.02 -6.31 -8.81
CA VAL A 316 12.29 -7.01 -9.89
C VAL A 316 11.66 -6.02 -10.87
N THR A 317 11.12 -4.91 -10.37
CA THR A 317 10.50 -3.90 -11.23
C THR A 317 11.55 -3.18 -12.10
N ILE A 318 12.69 -2.84 -11.52
CA ILE A 318 13.81 -2.27 -12.27
C ILE A 318 14.29 -3.26 -13.34
N LEU A 319 14.50 -4.53 -12.98
CA LEU A 319 14.86 -5.56 -13.94
C LEU A 319 13.81 -5.75 -15.03
N ALA A 320 12.53 -5.70 -14.68
CA ALA A 320 11.46 -5.76 -15.67
C ALA A 320 11.48 -4.54 -16.62
N SER A 321 11.70 -3.34 -16.11
CA SER A 321 11.85 -2.14 -16.93
C SER A 321 13.08 -2.22 -17.84
N LEU A 322 14.19 -2.78 -17.35
CA LEU A 322 15.39 -3.00 -18.16
C LEU A 322 15.18 -4.01 -19.28
N VAL A 323 14.29 -4.99 -19.08
CA VAL A 323 14.06 -6.09 -20.01
C VAL A 323 12.97 -5.78 -21.05
N TRP A 324 11.94 -5.02 -20.65
CA TRP A 324 10.74 -4.74 -21.47
C TRP A 324 10.50 -3.24 -21.75
N GLY A 325 11.31 -2.34 -21.21
CA GLY A 325 11.30 -0.90 -21.53
C GLY A 325 12.15 -0.62 -22.73
#